data_edd823e6e6b143a2fd21cf3e6993a79d
#
_entry.id   edd823e6e6b143a2fd21cf3e6993a79d
#
_cell.length_a   1.000
_cell.length_b   1.000
_cell.length_c   1.000
_cell.angle_alpha   90.00
_cell.angle_beta   90.00
_cell.angle_gamma   90.00
#
_symmetry.space_group_name_H-M   'P 1'
#
loop_
_entity.id
_entity.type
_entity.pdbx_description
1 polymer ?
#
loop_
_entity_poly.entity_id
_entity_poly.type
_entity_poly.pdbx_seq_one_letter_code
_entity_poly.pdbx_strand_id
1 'polypeptide(L)'
;VAEATKEIIKAAKAGNTAKVKELLAADAELVHARDTDGSTPLHCATWKGHEAVAACLLAAGADVNAKNRNEHWGTTPLHAAAHANQVAIAQLLIDHGADVNARDLDGKTPMHHTTFHKAKAVAKLLQRHE
;
A
#
# COMPACT_ATOMS: atom_id res chain seq x y z
N VAL A 1 4.05 20.51 -6.16
CA VAL A 1 4.62 20.26 -4.96
C VAL A 1 3.59 19.86 -3.90
N ALA A 2 3.26 20.68 -2.89
CA ALA A 2 2.26 20.24 -1.89
C ALA A 2 0.90 19.97 -2.52
N GLU A 3 0.52 20.75 -3.52
CA GLU A 3 -0.75 20.58 -4.24
C GLU A 3 -0.77 19.27 -5.03
N ALA A 4 0.32 18.97 -5.75
CA ALA A 4 0.44 17.74 -6.51
C ALA A 4 0.45 16.52 -5.59
N THR A 5 1.09 16.62 -4.42
CA THR A 5 1.07 15.57 -3.40
C THR A 5 -0.35 15.28 -2.95
N LYS A 6 -1.14 16.31 -2.67
CA LYS A 6 -2.53 16.14 -2.28
C LYS A 6 -3.36 15.52 -3.39
N GLU A 7 -3.11 15.92 -4.63
CA GLU A 7 -3.83 15.40 -5.79
C GLU A 7 -3.59 13.91 -5.99
N ILE A 8 -2.33 13.44 -5.90
CA ILE A 8 -2.05 12.02 -6.13
C ILE A 8 -2.60 11.16 -4.99
N ILE A 9 -2.52 11.64 -3.77
CA ILE A 9 -3.12 10.94 -2.62
C ILE A 9 -4.63 10.83 -2.81
N LYS A 10 -5.29 11.91 -3.19
CA LYS A 10 -6.73 11.92 -3.44
C LYS A 10 -7.11 10.97 -4.57
N ALA A 11 -6.36 11.01 -5.67
CA ALA A 11 -6.60 10.14 -6.82
C ALA A 11 -6.42 8.66 -6.47
N ALA A 12 -5.39 8.34 -5.66
CA ALA A 12 -5.15 6.98 -5.20
C ALA A 12 -6.30 6.47 -4.33
N LYS A 13 -6.78 7.29 -3.41
CA LYS A 13 -7.91 6.94 -2.54
C LYS A 13 -9.21 6.77 -3.31
N ALA A 14 -9.39 7.53 -4.39
CA ALA A 14 -10.60 7.50 -5.20
C ALA A 14 -10.58 6.39 -6.26
N GLY A 15 -9.43 5.74 -6.48
CA GLY A 15 -9.29 4.74 -7.53
C GLY A 15 -9.23 5.35 -8.92
N ASN A 16 -8.87 6.62 -9.03
CA ASN A 16 -8.80 7.33 -10.32
C ASN A 16 -7.46 7.04 -11.00
N THR A 17 -7.38 5.89 -11.68
CA THR A 17 -6.17 5.43 -12.33
C THR A 17 -5.67 6.41 -13.39
N ALA A 18 -6.57 6.98 -14.18
CA ALA A 18 -6.22 7.94 -15.23
C ALA A 18 -5.51 9.16 -14.64
N LYS A 19 -6.03 9.70 -13.53
CA LYS A 19 -5.43 10.86 -12.86
C LYS A 19 -4.07 10.51 -12.25
N VAL A 20 -3.94 9.32 -11.66
CA VAL A 20 -2.66 8.84 -11.13
C VAL A 20 -1.62 8.78 -12.24
N LYS A 21 -1.97 8.20 -13.39
CA LYS A 21 -1.06 8.12 -14.54
C LYS A 21 -0.65 9.50 -15.05
N GLU A 22 -1.62 10.42 -15.14
CA GLU A 22 -1.37 11.79 -15.56
C GLU A 22 -0.38 12.49 -14.64
N LEU A 23 -0.59 12.39 -13.34
CA LEU A 23 0.27 13.02 -12.35
C LEU A 23 1.68 12.44 -12.36
N LEU A 24 1.81 11.10 -12.48
CA LEU A 24 3.11 10.44 -12.53
C LEU A 24 3.86 10.76 -13.81
N ALA A 25 3.15 10.97 -14.93
CA ALA A 25 3.79 11.38 -16.19
C ALA A 25 4.37 12.78 -16.08
N ALA A 26 3.71 13.65 -15.31
CA ALA A 26 4.20 15.02 -15.09
C ALA A 26 5.37 15.06 -14.09
N ASP A 27 5.33 14.20 -13.07
CA ASP A 27 6.38 14.13 -12.03
C ASP A 27 6.42 12.72 -11.44
N ALA A 28 7.37 11.93 -11.89
CA ALA A 28 7.53 10.54 -11.45
C ALA A 28 7.78 10.42 -9.93
N GLU A 29 8.36 11.45 -9.31
CA GLU A 29 8.65 11.42 -7.87
C GLU A 29 7.38 11.45 -7.01
N LEU A 30 6.23 11.77 -7.59
CA LEU A 30 4.97 11.74 -6.86
C LEU A 30 4.61 10.33 -6.36
N VAL A 31 5.21 9.29 -6.93
CA VAL A 31 5.03 7.92 -6.44
C VAL A 31 5.48 7.78 -4.97
N HIS A 32 6.40 8.63 -4.53
CA HIS A 32 6.93 8.66 -3.16
C HIS A 32 6.27 9.70 -2.27
N ALA A 33 5.21 10.35 -2.73
CA ALA A 33 4.49 11.35 -1.94
C ALA A 33 3.95 10.73 -0.65
N ARG A 34 3.75 11.55 0.36
CA ARG A 34 3.21 11.10 1.65
C ARG A 34 2.13 12.06 2.12
N ASP A 35 1.06 11.51 2.69
CA ASP A 35 0.02 12.33 3.30
C ASP A 35 0.41 12.73 4.73
N THR A 36 -0.53 13.32 5.46
CA THR A 36 -0.29 13.78 6.83
C THR A 36 0.04 12.64 7.79
N ASP A 37 -0.40 11.42 7.50
CA ASP A 37 -0.07 10.23 8.29
C ASP A 37 1.23 9.57 7.84
N GLY A 38 1.89 10.14 6.84
CA GLY A 38 3.09 9.56 6.27
C GLY A 38 2.83 8.37 5.36
N SER A 39 1.58 8.17 4.94
CA SER A 39 1.20 7.09 4.01
C SER A 39 1.48 7.48 2.58
N THR A 40 1.99 6.53 1.79
CA THR A 40 2.24 6.73 0.37
C THR A 40 0.96 6.50 -0.43
N PRO A 41 0.92 6.89 -1.72
CA PRO A 41 -0.22 6.55 -2.57
C PRO A 41 -0.51 5.05 -2.60
N LEU A 42 0.54 4.21 -2.52
CA LEU A 42 0.36 2.76 -2.50
C LEU A 42 -0.37 2.28 -1.26
N HIS A 43 -0.06 2.84 -0.08
CA HIS A 43 -0.82 2.56 1.14
C HIS A 43 -2.31 2.89 0.94
N CYS A 44 -2.56 4.07 0.38
CA CYS A 44 -3.94 4.57 0.19
C CYS A 44 -4.72 3.69 -0.79
N ALA A 45 -4.12 3.33 -1.92
CA ALA A 45 -4.75 2.45 -2.91
C ALA A 45 -5.05 1.07 -2.33
N THR A 46 -4.11 0.52 -1.57
CA THR A 46 -4.26 -0.79 -0.95
C THR A 46 -5.37 -0.78 0.09
N TRP A 47 -5.36 0.22 0.96
CA TRP A 47 -6.37 0.36 2.01
C TRP A 47 -7.79 0.45 1.42
N LYS A 48 -7.93 1.16 0.31
CA LYS A 48 -9.22 1.35 -0.35
C LYS A 48 -9.58 0.24 -1.34
N GLY A 49 -8.66 -0.68 -1.63
CA GLY A 49 -8.92 -1.81 -2.51
C GLY A 49 -8.86 -1.50 -4.00
N HIS A 50 -8.08 -0.49 -4.39
CA HIS A 50 -7.96 -0.09 -5.80
C HIS A 50 -6.76 -0.78 -6.46
N GLU A 51 -6.98 -2.01 -6.94
CA GLU A 51 -5.93 -2.85 -7.52
C GLU A 51 -5.24 -2.19 -8.73
N ALA A 52 -6.02 -1.59 -9.64
CA ALA A 52 -5.45 -0.96 -10.84
C ALA A 52 -4.51 0.20 -10.48
N VAL A 53 -4.87 1.00 -9.48
CA VAL A 53 -4.01 2.08 -8.99
C VAL A 53 -2.75 1.50 -8.36
N ALA A 54 -2.89 0.46 -7.53
CA ALA A 54 -1.74 -0.19 -6.90
C ALA A 54 -0.77 -0.73 -7.96
N ALA A 55 -1.29 -1.38 -9.00
CA ALA A 55 -0.46 -1.90 -10.10
C ALA A 55 0.27 -0.77 -10.82
N CYS A 56 -0.43 0.35 -11.08
CA CYS A 56 0.14 1.52 -11.72
C CYS A 56 1.29 2.12 -10.90
N LEU A 57 1.09 2.24 -9.59
CA LEU A 57 2.10 2.79 -8.68
C LEU A 57 3.33 1.88 -8.60
N LEU A 58 3.14 0.57 -8.52
CA LEU A 58 4.24 -0.38 -8.48
C LEU A 58 5.04 -0.36 -9.79
N ALA A 59 4.35 -0.27 -10.93
CA ALA A 59 5.01 -0.15 -12.24
C ALA A 59 5.83 1.14 -12.34
N ALA A 60 5.43 2.18 -11.61
CA ALA A 60 6.13 3.47 -11.59
C ALA A 60 7.25 3.52 -10.55
N GLY A 61 7.54 2.41 -9.87
CA GLY A 61 8.64 2.35 -8.92
C GLY A 61 8.28 2.63 -7.46
N ALA A 62 7.03 2.48 -7.08
CA ALA A 62 6.64 2.65 -5.67
C ALA A 62 7.42 1.67 -4.79
N ASP A 63 7.83 2.15 -3.61
CA ASP A 63 8.50 1.31 -2.63
C ASP A 63 7.45 0.38 -2.00
N VAL A 64 7.52 -0.91 -2.37
CA VAL A 64 6.57 -1.92 -1.91
C VAL A 64 6.64 -2.13 -0.40
N ASN A 65 7.78 -1.84 0.21
CA ASN A 65 8.02 -2.01 1.64
C ASN A 65 8.04 -0.69 2.41
N ALA A 66 7.53 0.39 1.83
CA ALA A 66 7.49 1.68 2.50
C ALA A 66 6.65 1.59 3.77
N LYS A 67 7.19 2.07 4.88
CA LYS A 67 6.44 2.16 6.13
C LYS A 67 5.81 3.54 6.22
N ASN A 68 4.55 3.62 6.60
CA ASN A 68 3.99 4.92 6.84
C ASN A 68 4.69 5.54 8.06
N ARG A 69 4.73 6.87 8.10
CA ARG A 69 5.45 7.59 9.16
C ARG A 69 4.56 7.99 10.32
N ASN A 70 3.40 7.34 10.42
CA ASN A 70 2.52 7.53 11.55
C ASN A 70 3.23 6.98 12.79
N GLU A 71 3.33 7.78 13.82
CA GLU A 71 4.06 7.41 15.03
C GLU A 71 3.43 6.26 15.81
N HIS A 72 2.22 5.87 15.46
CA HIS A 72 1.52 4.77 16.13
C HIS A 72 1.55 3.45 15.35
N TRP A 73 1.86 3.47 14.06
CA TRP A 73 1.60 2.32 13.18
C TRP A 73 2.85 1.79 12.49
N GLY A 74 3.53 2.57 11.68
CA GLY A 74 4.71 2.11 10.95
C GLY A 74 4.42 0.92 10.04
N THR A 75 3.24 0.90 9.40
CA THR A 75 2.79 -0.23 8.59
C THR A 75 3.25 -0.11 7.14
N THR A 76 3.44 -1.27 6.51
CA THR A 76 3.71 -1.38 5.07
C THR A 76 2.40 -1.53 4.31
N PRO A 77 2.40 -1.40 2.97
CA PRO A 77 1.20 -1.70 2.18
C PRO A 77 0.68 -3.12 2.41
N LEU A 78 1.56 -4.10 2.66
CA LEU A 78 1.12 -5.47 2.91
C LEU A 78 0.35 -5.60 4.23
N HIS A 79 0.73 -4.84 5.27
CA HIS A 79 -0.07 -4.76 6.49
C HIS A 79 -1.48 -4.23 6.18
N ALA A 80 -1.57 -3.19 5.33
CA ALA A 80 -2.85 -2.61 4.93
C ALA A 80 -3.70 -3.63 4.17
N ALA A 81 -3.09 -4.39 3.25
CA ALA A 81 -3.78 -5.43 2.49
C ALA A 81 -4.32 -6.51 3.42
N ALA A 82 -3.54 -6.90 4.42
CA ALA A 82 -3.94 -7.92 5.40
C ALA A 82 -5.12 -7.42 6.25
N HIS A 83 -5.04 -6.19 6.74
CA HIS A 83 -6.09 -5.58 7.54
C HIS A 83 -7.41 -5.48 6.75
N ALA A 84 -7.34 -5.04 5.49
CA ALA A 84 -8.50 -4.81 4.64
C ALA A 84 -8.93 -6.07 3.85
N ASN A 85 -8.23 -7.20 4.03
CA ASN A 85 -8.47 -8.47 3.33
C ASN A 85 -8.45 -8.31 1.80
N GLN A 86 -7.46 -7.57 1.29
CA GLN A 86 -7.30 -7.32 -0.15
C GLN A 86 -6.37 -8.36 -0.77
N VAL A 87 -6.93 -9.52 -1.11
CA VAL A 87 -6.14 -10.68 -1.58
C VAL A 87 -5.38 -10.39 -2.87
N ALA A 88 -6.04 -9.85 -3.88
CA ALA A 88 -5.42 -9.55 -5.17
C ALA A 88 -4.28 -8.55 -5.02
N ILE A 89 -4.47 -7.51 -4.21
CA ILE A 89 -3.43 -6.52 -3.96
C ILE A 89 -2.29 -7.13 -3.15
N ALA A 90 -2.60 -7.96 -2.15
CA ALA A 90 -1.57 -8.66 -1.38
C ALA A 90 -0.68 -9.51 -2.29
N GLN A 91 -1.28 -10.24 -3.22
CA GLN A 91 -0.51 -11.04 -4.19
C GLN A 91 0.36 -10.14 -5.07
N LEU A 92 -0.20 -9.03 -5.54
CA LEU A 92 0.52 -8.06 -6.35
C LEU A 92 1.73 -7.49 -5.58
N LEU A 93 1.55 -7.14 -4.32
CA LEU A 93 2.63 -6.63 -3.47
C LEU A 93 3.73 -7.69 -3.28
N ILE A 94 3.36 -8.94 -3.02
CA ILE A 94 4.32 -10.03 -2.84
C ILE A 94 5.09 -10.27 -4.14
N ASP A 95 4.42 -10.22 -5.29
CA ASP A 95 5.05 -10.37 -6.60
C ASP A 95 6.08 -9.26 -6.87
N HIS A 96 5.94 -8.11 -6.23
CA HIS A 96 6.87 -6.99 -6.34
C HIS A 96 7.86 -6.92 -5.18
N GLY A 97 7.99 -7.98 -4.41
CA GLY A 97 9.01 -8.08 -3.38
C GLY A 97 8.61 -7.62 -1.99
N ALA A 98 7.31 -7.58 -1.68
CA ALA A 98 6.88 -7.21 -0.34
C ALA A 98 7.44 -8.18 0.71
N ASP A 99 7.93 -7.64 1.81
CA ASP A 99 8.45 -8.43 2.93
C ASP A 99 7.27 -8.92 3.77
N VAL A 100 6.99 -10.24 3.69
CA VAL A 100 5.88 -10.85 4.44
C VAL A 100 6.13 -10.85 5.94
N ASN A 101 7.36 -10.63 6.37
CA ASN A 101 7.76 -10.60 7.78
C ASN A 101 8.01 -9.19 8.30
N ALA A 102 7.62 -8.16 7.54
CA ALA A 102 7.79 -6.77 7.97
C ALA A 102 7.03 -6.53 9.28
N ARG A 103 7.64 -5.80 10.20
CA ARG A 103 7.04 -5.50 11.51
C ARG A 103 6.65 -4.04 11.60
N ASP A 104 5.47 -3.79 12.14
CA ASP A 104 5.03 -2.43 12.45
C ASP A 104 5.63 -1.97 13.79
N LEU A 105 5.23 -0.82 14.29
CA LEU A 105 5.77 -0.27 15.54
C LEU A 105 5.44 -1.12 16.76
N ASP A 106 4.39 -1.93 16.69
CA ASP A 106 4.02 -2.87 17.75
C ASP A 106 4.70 -4.23 17.57
N GLY A 107 5.56 -4.37 16.56
CA GLY A 107 6.23 -5.62 16.24
C GLY A 107 5.35 -6.63 15.53
N LYS A 108 4.20 -6.21 15.02
CA LYS A 108 3.25 -7.09 14.33
C LYS A 108 3.56 -7.20 12.86
N THR A 109 3.44 -8.42 12.33
CA THR A 109 3.60 -8.71 10.91
C THR A 109 2.23 -8.61 10.21
N PRO A 110 2.19 -8.60 8.87
CA PRO A 110 0.91 -8.67 8.16
C PRO A 110 0.02 -9.83 8.61
N MET A 111 0.61 -10.98 8.94
CA MET A 111 -0.15 -12.15 9.41
C MET A 111 -0.94 -11.85 10.68
N HIS A 112 -0.37 -11.10 11.62
CA HIS A 112 -1.07 -10.69 12.84
C HIS A 112 -2.34 -9.89 12.53
N HIS A 113 -2.27 -9.03 11.51
CA HIS A 113 -3.41 -8.23 11.09
C HIS A 113 -4.54 -9.10 10.51
N THR A 114 -4.20 -10.19 9.82
CA THR A 114 -5.20 -11.10 9.26
C THR A 114 -6.00 -11.78 10.37
N THR A 115 -5.33 -12.22 11.41
CA THR A 115 -5.97 -12.90 12.53
C THR A 115 -6.96 -11.98 13.24
N PHE A 116 -6.52 -10.77 13.52
CA PHE A 116 -7.33 -9.78 14.22
C PHE A 116 -8.61 -9.42 13.45
N HIS A 117 -8.51 -9.33 12.13
CA HIS A 117 -9.63 -8.91 11.29
C HIS A 117 -10.28 -10.06 10.52
N LYS A 118 -9.97 -11.30 10.87
CA LYS A 118 -10.53 -12.50 10.24
C LYS A 118 -10.28 -12.56 8.73
N ALA A 119 -9.16 -12.04 8.29
CA ALA A 119 -8.78 -11.99 6.86
C ALA A 119 -8.19 -13.33 6.44
N LYS A 120 -9.01 -14.37 6.35
CA LYS A 120 -8.56 -15.75 6.10
C LYS A 120 -7.86 -15.94 4.77
N ALA A 121 -8.35 -15.30 3.71
CA ALA A 121 -7.79 -15.47 2.38
C ALA A 121 -6.38 -14.90 2.30
N VAL A 122 -6.16 -13.72 2.87
CA VAL A 122 -4.82 -13.12 2.93
C VAL A 122 -3.91 -13.96 3.83
N ALA A 123 -4.44 -14.49 4.95
CA ALA A 123 -3.67 -15.35 5.84
C ALA A 123 -3.11 -16.57 5.09
N LYS A 124 -3.94 -17.22 4.27
CA LYS A 124 -3.50 -18.37 3.47
C LYS A 124 -2.41 -17.97 2.48
N LEU A 125 -2.56 -16.82 1.84
CA LEU A 125 -1.59 -16.29 0.90
C LEU A 125 -0.24 -16.06 1.60
N LEU A 126 -0.26 -15.42 2.75
CA LEU A 126 0.96 -15.13 3.52
C LEU A 126 1.67 -16.40 3.98
N GLN A 127 0.92 -17.43 4.38
CA GLN A 127 1.50 -18.71 4.79
C GLN A 127 2.33 -19.36 3.68
N ARG A 128 1.92 -19.18 2.42
CA ARG A 128 2.66 -19.74 1.28
C ARG A 128 4.01 -19.08 1.07
N HIS A 129 4.20 -17.87 1.60
CA HIS A 129 5.40 -17.07 1.35
C HIS A 129 6.27 -16.86 2.60
N GLU A 130 5.93 -17.48 3.69
CA GLU A 130 6.75 -17.46 4.90
C GLU A 130 7.99 -18.33 4.81
#